data_10a19f2a5fa7e32d53d22f0353c7bd13
#
_entry.id   10a19f2a5fa7e32d53d22f0353c7bd13
#
_cell.length_a   1.000
_cell.length_b   1.000
_cell.length_c   1.000
_cell.angle_alpha   90.00
_cell.angle_beta   90.00
_cell.angle_gamma   90.00
#
_symmetry.space_group_name_H-M   'P 1'
#
loop_
_entity.id
_entity.type
_entity.pdbx_description
1 polymer ?
#
loop_
_entity_poly.entity_id
_entity_poly.type
_entity_poly.pdbx_seq_one_letter_code
_entity_poly.pdbx_strand_id
1 'polypeptide(L)'
;MNSKSKYAILLISSVLVVYAIIGGMLGRVSAQNGSYQQLSIFMEVLSRIQNDYVDEPSVKNAVDGAIRGLVENVDPYGGYLTAKDVVFYKNYDLFKTPGIGAILAKPPRLGYPVVISTIPGGSAAKAGLSPGDIIESIDGVTTREMNLVQVHGILSNPVGKPAALSIIKSRRAEPDTITVPREITQPPAIDTKMLENNIAYVKVPYLAAGKTAEVRRQLDALLKKGATDVVLDLRYTAGGDDKEAVQLANLFLDSGTIAYLQGQKFPKETFTANATDLLTKAPVAVLVNQATAGAAEIVAAAIEDNHRGQVVGVKTFGSGSVQKLISLDDGSALLVSVAKYFTPSGKEIQDVDPQDSGIKPTVEIRQTMEETVEPDDQDVLPPAKDQPTKEEDRQLNRAIEILKDPSKISATKKAA
;
A
#
# COMPACT_ATOMS: atom_id res chain seq x y z
N MET A 1 12.61 9.70 -75.50
CA MET A 1 11.48 9.00 -74.83
C MET A 1 10.19 9.59 -75.40
N ASN A 2 9.41 8.78 -76.03
CA ASN A 2 8.21 9.22 -76.78
C ASN A 2 7.13 9.73 -75.79
N SER A 3 6.33 10.74 -76.12
CA SER A 3 5.32 11.37 -75.26
C SER A 3 4.38 10.32 -74.63
N LYS A 4 3.99 9.31 -75.39
CA LYS A 4 3.14 8.16 -74.92
C LYS A 4 3.80 7.38 -73.76
N SER A 5 5.14 7.23 -73.82
CA SER A 5 5.89 6.50 -72.76
C SER A 5 5.95 7.29 -71.47
N LYS A 6 6.00 8.63 -71.52
CA LYS A 6 5.98 9.49 -70.31
C LYS A 6 4.62 9.45 -69.62
N TYR A 7 3.52 9.46 -70.40
CA TYR A 7 2.17 9.34 -69.81
C TYR A 7 1.90 7.95 -69.17
N ALA A 8 2.41 6.86 -69.78
CA ALA A 8 2.29 5.52 -69.21
C ALA A 8 3.04 5.39 -67.88
N ILE A 9 4.25 5.94 -67.75
CA ILE A 9 5.04 5.95 -66.52
C ILE A 9 4.33 6.76 -65.44
N LEU A 10 3.80 7.95 -65.79
CA LEU A 10 3.05 8.79 -64.84
C LEU A 10 1.78 8.08 -64.33
N LEU A 11 1.08 7.38 -65.21
CA LEU A 11 -0.15 6.65 -64.83
C LEU A 11 0.16 5.46 -63.93
N ILE A 12 1.22 4.68 -64.21
CA ILE A 12 1.65 3.56 -63.36
C ILE A 12 2.14 4.06 -62.00
N SER A 13 2.91 5.14 -61.95
CA SER A 13 3.39 5.69 -60.68
C SER A 13 2.24 6.24 -59.80
N SER A 14 1.24 6.90 -60.43
CA SER A 14 0.06 7.37 -59.66
C SER A 14 -0.79 6.22 -59.11
N VAL A 15 -0.97 5.13 -59.88
CA VAL A 15 -1.66 3.92 -59.40
C VAL A 15 -0.91 3.26 -58.24
N LEU A 16 0.44 3.18 -58.30
CA LEU A 16 1.26 2.66 -57.23
C LEU A 16 1.19 3.51 -55.93
N VAL A 17 1.19 4.84 -56.08
CA VAL A 17 1.02 5.74 -54.93
C VAL A 17 -0.36 5.60 -54.30
N VAL A 18 -1.42 5.52 -55.10
CA VAL A 18 -2.78 5.29 -54.61
C VAL A 18 -2.88 3.93 -53.89
N TYR A 19 -2.25 2.89 -54.46
CA TYR A 19 -2.23 1.55 -53.85
C TYR A 19 -1.46 1.53 -52.51
N ALA A 20 -0.35 2.25 -52.43
CA ALA A 20 0.44 2.40 -51.22
C ALA A 20 -0.32 3.19 -50.12
N ILE A 21 -1.07 4.22 -50.49
CA ILE A 21 -1.90 4.99 -49.57
C ILE A 21 -3.06 4.12 -49.05
N ILE A 22 -3.75 3.41 -49.94
CA ILE A 22 -4.85 2.49 -49.57
C ILE A 22 -4.32 1.34 -48.70
N GLY A 23 -3.19 0.74 -49.06
CA GLY A 23 -2.54 -0.32 -48.30
C GLY A 23 -2.07 0.16 -46.91
N GLY A 24 -1.54 1.37 -46.81
CA GLY A 24 -1.17 1.97 -45.54
C GLY A 24 -2.36 2.33 -44.64
N MET A 25 -3.49 2.75 -45.24
CA MET A 25 -4.75 2.96 -44.50
C MET A 25 -5.37 1.63 -44.05
N LEU A 26 -5.44 0.63 -44.93
CA LEU A 26 -5.97 -0.70 -44.59
C LEU A 26 -5.11 -1.42 -43.52
N GLY A 27 -3.78 -1.27 -43.61
CA GLY A 27 -2.88 -1.84 -42.60
C GLY A 27 -3.06 -1.21 -41.22
N ARG A 28 -3.31 0.10 -41.13
CA ARG A 28 -3.63 0.78 -39.87
C ARG A 28 -5.00 0.39 -39.31
N VAL A 29 -6.01 0.20 -40.18
CA VAL A 29 -7.35 -0.25 -39.77
C VAL A 29 -7.32 -1.68 -39.24
N SER A 30 -6.54 -2.59 -39.85
CA SER A 30 -6.42 -3.98 -39.37
C SER A 30 -5.76 -4.10 -37.99
N ALA A 31 -4.81 -3.22 -37.65
CA ALA A 31 -4.18 -3.24 -36.32
C ALA A 31 -5.10 -2.70 -35.20
N GLN A 32 -6.17 -1.96 -35.54
CA GLN A 32 -7.15 -1.41 -34.60
C GLN A 32 -8.44 -2.25 -34.48
N ASN A 33 -8.66 -3.25 -35.34
CA ASN A 33 -9.94 -3.97 -35.39
C ASN A 33 -10.33 -4.68 -34.09
N GLY A 34 -9.38 -5.16 -33.30
CA GLY A 34 -9.68 -5.80 -32.01
C GLY A 34 -10.30 -4.84 -30.98
N SER A 35 -9.73 -3.66 -30.84
CA SER A 35 -10.21 -2.66 -29.87
C SER A 35 -11.54 -2.03 -30.29
N TYR A 36 -11.73 -1.77 -31.57
CA TYR A 36 -13.00 -1.24 -32.07
C TYR A 36 -14.14 -2.26 -31.97
N GLN A 37 -13.86 -3.54 -32.18
CA GLN A 37 -14.85 -4.59 -32.00
C GLN A 37 -15.32 -4.68 -30.55
N GLN A 38 -14.41 -4.62 -29.58
CA GLN A 38 -14.76 -4.60 -28.16
C GLN A 38 -15.56 -3.36 -27.77
N LEU A 39 -15.19 -2.19 -28.31
CA LEU A 39 -15.95 -0.96 -28.09
C LEU A 39 -17.35 -1.03 -28.69
N SER A 40 -17.51 -1.66 -29.87
CA SER A 40 -18.82 -1.89 -30.49
C SER A 40 -19.72 -2.75 -29.62
N ILE A 41 -19.19 -3.84 -29.03
CA ILE A 41 -19.92 -4.69 -28.08
C ILE A 41 -20.33 -3.90 -26.84
N PHE A 42 -19.43 -3.07 -26.30
CA PHE A 42 -19.74 -2.21 -25.17
C PHE A 42 -20.90 -1.26 -25.47
N MET A 43 -20.88 -0.61 -26.66
CA MET A 43 -21.95 0.30 -27.08
C MET A 43 -23.28 -0.43 -27.32
N GLU A 44 -23.23 -1.66 -27.86
CA GLU A 44 -24.43 -2.51 -28.02
C GLU A 44 -25.05 -2.83 -26.66
N VAL A 45 -24.23 -3.28 -25.69
CA VAL A 45 -24.70 -3.57 -24.33
C VAL A 45 -25.34 -2.36 -23.69
N LEU A 46 -24.68 -1.18 -23.79
CA LEU A 46 -25.24 0.06 -23.26
C LEU A 46 -26.58 0.42 -23.92
N SER A 47 -26.68 0.27 -25.24
CA SER A 47 -27.93 0.50 -25.99
C SER A 47 -29.05 -0.48 -25.59
N ARG A 48 -28.71 -1.75 -25.36
CA ARG A 48 -29.69 -2.74 -24.87
C ARG A 48 -30.19 -2.38 -23.47
N ILE A 49 -29.28 -2.01 -22.57
CA ILE A 49 -29.69 -1.55 -21.23
C ILE A 49 -30.65 -0.35 -21.33
N GLN A 50 -30.37 0.63 -22.19
CA GLN A 50 -31.23 1.79 -22.37
C GLN A 50 -32.62 1.46 -22.92
N ASN A 51 -32.72 0.48 -23.82
CA ASN A 51 -33.95 0.17 -24.54
C ASN A 51 -34.78 -0.93 -23.87
N ASP A 52 -34.15 -1.90 -23.21
CA ASP A 52 -34.76 -3.14 -22.77
C ASP A 52 -34.86 -3.26 -21.23
N TYR A 53 -34.23 -2.35 -20.47
CA TYR A 53 -34.30 -2.38 -19.01
C TYR A 53 -35.66 -1.91 -18.51
N VAL A 54 -36.16 -2.52 -17.42
CA VAL A 54 -37.50 -2.30 -16.87
C VAL A 54 -37.78 -0.87 -16.41
N ASP A 55 -36.73 -0.18 -15.92
CA ASP A 55 -36.80 1.21 -15.50
C ASP A 55 -35.90 2.10 -16.37
N GLU A 56 -36.09 3.43 -16.37
CA GLU A 56 -35.24 4.34 -17.10
C GLU A 56 -33.82 4.39 -16.47
N PRO A 57 -32.80 3.84 -17.15
CA PRO A 57 -31.47 3.75 -16.56
C PRO A 57 -30.72 5.09 -16.64
N SER A 58 -29.96 5.40 -15.58
CA SER A 58 -28.98 6.48 -15.64
C SER A 58 -27.77 6.05 -16.46
N VAL A 59 -27.67 6.53 -17.69
CA VAL A 59 -26.53 6.26 -18.59
C VAL A 59 -25.20 6.64 -17.92
N LYS A 60 -25.16 7.77 -17.25
CA LYS A 60 -23.98 8.24 -16.53
C LYS A 60 -23.52 7.21 -15.49
N ASN A 61 -24.44 6.72 -14.65
CA ASN A 61 -24.11 5.75 -13.62
C ASN A 61 -23.64 4.40 -14.22
N ALA A 62 -24.26 3.99 -15.33
CA ALA A 62 -23.88 2.76 -16.03
C ALA A 62 -22.46 2.87 -16.61
N VAL A 63 -22.11 4.00 -17.23
CA VAL A 63 -20.78 4.26 -17.77
C VAL A 63 -19.74 4.40 -16.64
N ASP A 64 -20.04 5.13 -15.58
CA ASP A 64 -19.15 5.27 -14.42
C ASP A 64 -18.87 3.88 -13.77
N GLY A 65 -19.90 3.04 -13.67
CA GLY A 65 -19.76 1.65 -13.18
C GLY A 65 -18.90 0.77 -14.09
N ALA A 66 -19.07 0.92 -15.41
CA ALA A 66 -18.26 0.18 -16.39
C ALA A 66 -16.79 0.59 -16.36
N ILE A 67 -16.50 1.90 -16.26
CA ILE A 67 -15.13 2.41 -16.16
C ILE A 67 -14.50 1.92 -14.84
N ARG A 68 -15.25 1.95 -13.74
CA ARG A 68 -14.79 1.42 -12.45
C ARG A 68 -14.41 -0.05 -12.58
N GLY A 69 -15.29 -0.89 -13.11
CA GLY A 69 -15.02 -2.31 -13.30
C GLY A 69 -13.82 -2.57 -14.22
N LEU A 70 -13.61 -1.74 -15.25
CA LEU A 70 -12.44 -1.83 -16.11
C LEU A 70 -11.15 -1.57 -15.34
N VAL A 71 -11.12 -0.53 -14.51
CA VAL A 71 -9.93 -0.18 -13.72
C VAL A 71 -9.64 -1.24 -12.67
N GLU A 72 -10.65 -1.63 -11.89
CA GLU A 72 -10.52 -2.60 -10.80
C GLU A 72 -10.11 -4.00 -11.28
N ASN A 73 -10.49 -4.37 -12.51
CA ASN A 73 -10.09 -5.66 -13.10
C ASN A 73 -8.60 -5.68 -13.51
N VAL A 74 -8.04 -4.52 -13.90
CA VAL A 74 -6.63 -4.41 -14.30
C VAL A 74 -5.74 -4.09 -13.11
N ASP A 75 -6.19 -3.21 -12.24
CA ASP A 75 -5.47 -2.77 -11.03
C ASP A 75 -6.44 -2.78 -9.84
N PRO A 76 -6.45 -3.86 -9.06
CA PRO A 76 -7.34 -4.00 -7.90
C PRO A 76 -7.13 -2.94 -6.80
N TYR A 77 -5.99 -2.27 -6.83
CA TYR A 77 -5.65 -1.18 -5.90
C TYR A 77 -5.91 0.21 -6.49
N GLY A 78 -6.17 0.26 -7.79
CA GLY A 78 -6.52 1.46 -8.52
C GLY A 78 -7.97 1.90 -8.30
N GLY A 79 -8.38 2.94 -9.03
CA GLY A 79 -9.74 3.40 -8.97
C GLY A 79 -10.08 4.45 -10.03
N TYR A 80 -11.35 4.51 -10.40
CA TYR A 80 -11.92 5.63 -11.12
C TYR A 80 -12.40 6.68 -10.10
N LEU A 81 -11.91 7.90 -10.24
CA LEU A 81 -12.24 9.04 -9.39
C LEU A 81 -13.14 10.01 -10.18
N THR A 82 -14.31 10.32 -9.64
CA THR A 82 -15.14 11.40 -10.19
C THR A 82 -14.44 12.75 -9.98
N ALA A 83 -14.85 13.80 -10.67
CA ALA A 83 -14.26 15.14 -10.48
C ALA A 83 -14.28 15.60 -9.01
N LYS A 84 -15.32 15.23 -8.24
CA LYS A 84 -15.41 15.50 -6.80
C LYS A 84 -14.33 14.71 -6.02
N ASP A 85 -14.15 13.43 -6.35
CA ASP A 85 -13.17 12.59 -5.69
C ASP A 85 -11.73 13.06 -6.00
N VAL A 86 -11.49 13.57 -7.21
CA VAL A 86 -10.19 14.17 -7.61
C VAL A 86 -9.85 15.38 -6.75
N VAL A 87 -10.83 16.27 -6.51
CA VAL A 87 -10.63 17.43 -5.62
C VAL A 87 -10.31 16.98 -4.21
N PHE A 88 -11.04 15.99 -3.69
CA PHE A 88 -10.76 15.43 -2.37
C PHE A 88 -9.37 14.80 -2.32
N TYR A 89 -9.03 13.91 -3.26
CA TYR A 89 -7.74 13.22 -3.31
C TYR A 89 -6.55 14.18 -3.29
N LYS A 90 -6.61 15.26 -4.09
CA LYS A 90 -5.52 16.26 -4.17
C LYS A 90 -5.32 17.05 -2.88
N ASN A 91 -6.35 17.18 -2.06
CA ASN A 91 -6.32 17.97 -0.83
C ASN A 91 -6.28 17.10 0.44
N TYR A 92 -6.37 15.78 0.29
CA TYR A 92 -6.38 14.87 1.44
C TYR A 92 -4.99 14.75 2.05
N ASP A 93 -4.93 14.93 3.36
CA ASP A 93 -3.76 14.69 4.19
C ASP A 93 -4.26 14.09 5.52
N LEU A 94 -3.76 12.93 5.88
CA LEU A 94 -4.20 12.18 7.08
C LEU A 94 -4.17 13.03 8.36
N PHE A 95 -3.24 13.98 8.45
CA PHE A 95 -3.02 14.80 9.65
C PHE A 95 -3.56 16.24 9.54
N LYS A 96 -4.15 16.61 8.40
CA LYS A 96 -4.76 17.94 8.18
C LYS A 96 -6.24 17.86 7.83
N THR A 97 -6.66 16.71 7.30
CA THR A 97 -8.06 16.46 6.96
C THR A 97 -8.75 15.78 8.14
N PRO A 98 -9.90 16.26 8.60
CA PRO A 98 -10.68 15.53 9.61
C PRO A 98 -10.97 14.11 9.15
N GLY A 99 -10.88 13.16 10.05
CA GLY A 99 -11.08 11.74 9.78
C GLY A 99 -11.15 10.94 11.07
N ILE A 100 -11.04 9.64 10.98
CA ILE A 100 -11.07 8.77 12.15
C ILE A 100 -9.68 8.39 12.68
N GLY A 101 -8.61 8.73 11.97
CA GLY A 101 -7.24 8.36 12.36
C GLY A 101 -6.96 6.87 12.19
N ALA A 102 -7.42 6.27 11.09
CA ALA A 102 -7.13 4.90 10.69
C ALA A 102 -6.46 4.87 9.32
N ILE A 103 -5.58 3.89 9.14
CA ILE A 103 -4.96 3.56 7.86
C ILE A 103 -5.67 2.33 7.32
N LEU A 104 -6.20 2.47 6.11
CA LEU A 104 -7.07 1.50 5.49
C LEU A 104 -6.41 0.92 4.23
N ALA A 105 -6.69 -0.35 3.97
CA ALA A 105 -6.51 -0.96 2.66
C ALA A 105 -7.85 -1.56 2.18
N LYS A 106 -7.93 -1.84 0.88
CA LYS A 106 -9.05 -2.59 0.31
C LYS A 106 -8.50 -3.80 -0.43
N PRO A 107 -8.32 -4.94 0.28
CA PRO A 107 -7.86 -6.16 -0.35
C PRO A 107 -8.86 -6.61 -1.43
N PRO A 108 -8.38 -6.99 -2.65
CA PRO A 108 -9.27 -7.29 -3.78
C PRO A 108 -10.28 -8.40 -3.51
N ARG A 109 -9.88 -9.44 -2.78
CA ARG A 109 -10.73 -10.60 -2.48
C ARG A 109 -11.85 -10.27 -1.48
N LEU A 110 -11.62 -9.36 -0.54
CA LEU A 110 -12.62 -8.96 0.45
C LEU A 110 -13.64 -7.98 -0.11
N GLY A 111 -13.21 -7.08 -1.01
CA GLY A 111 -14.06 -6.04 -1.58
C GLY A 111 -14.50 -4.95 -0.59
N TYR A 112 -14.08 -5.01 0.66
CA TYR A 112 -14.34 -4.04 1.72
C TYR A 112 -13.05 -3.41 2.25
N PRO A 113 -13.10 -2.17 2.76
CA PRO A 113 -11.97 -1.59 3.47
C PRO A 113 -11.66 -2.34 4.76
N VAL A 114 -10.38 -2.57 4.99
CA VAL A 114 -9.85 -3.21 6.20
C VAL A 114 -8.94 -2.22 6.92
N VAL A 115 -9.02 -2.18 8.22
CA VAL A 115 -8.11 -1.42 9.07
C VAL A 115 -6.76 -2.13 9.11
N ILE A 116 -5.71 -1.48 8.55
CA ILE A 116 -4.34 -1.98 8.69
C ILE A 116 -3.78 -1.55 10.03
N SER A 117 -3.96 -0.28 10.38
CA SER A 117 -3.46 0.28 11.63
C SER A 117 -4.31 1.48 12.05
N THR A 118 -4.29 1.82 13.32
CA THR A 118 -4.86 3.05 13.85
C THR A 118 -3.76 3.96 14.36
N ILE A 119 -3.93 5.26 14.20
CA ILE A 119 -2.98 6.23 14.77
C ILE A 119 -3.13 6.24 16.29
N PRO A 120 -2.04 6.00 17.05
CA PRO A 120 -2.08 6.01 18.51
C PRO A 120 -2.68 7.29 19.08
N GLY A 121 -3.67 7.15 19.96
CA GLY A 121 -4.40 8.28 20.55
C GLY A 121 -5.43 8.95 19.63
N GLY A 122 -5.57 8.50 18.38
CA GLY A 122 -6.61 8.94 17.46
C GLY A 122 -8.00 8.40 17.80
N SER A 123 -9.03 8.93 17.10
CA SER A 123 -10.44 8.57 17.36
C SER A 123 -10.72 7.10 17.12
N ALA A 124 -10.17 6.50 16.05
CA ALA A 124 -10.34 5.08 15.74
C ALA A 124 -9.75 4.18 16.85
N ALA A 125 -8.53 4.50 17.32
CA ALA A 125 -7.89 3.76 18.40
C ALA A 125 -8.71 3.85 19.71
N LYS A 126 -9.20 5.04 20.05
CA LYS A 126 -10.05 5.25 21.26
C LYS A 126 -11.40 4.54 21.15
N ALA A 127 -11.94 4.41 19.96
CA ALA A 127 -13.20 3.70 19.70
C ALA A 127 -13.03 2.17 19.62
N GLY A 128 -11.81 1.64 19.78
CA GLY A 128 -11.51 0.21 19.78
C GLY A 128 -11.49 -0.43 18.40
N LEU A 129 -11.23 0.37 17.32
CA LEU A 129 -10.87 -0.23 16.03
C LEU A 129 -9.48 -0.84 16.11
N SER A 130 -9.36 -2.01 15.54
CA SER A 130 -8.14 -2.81 15.56
C SER A 130 -7.73 -3.25 14.15
N PRO A 131 -6.44 -3.54 13.91
CA PRO A 131 -6.01 -4.16 12.67
C PRO A 131 -6.80 -5.43 12.36
N GLY A 132 -7.26 -5.55 11.11
CA GLY A 132 -8.11 -6.65 10.66
C GLY A 132 -9.61 -6.37 10.73
N ASP A 133 -10.07 -5.31 11.39
CA ASP A 133 -11.48 -4.93 11.36
C ASP A 133 -11.88 -4.51 9.94
N ILE A 134 -12.99 -5.07 9.45
CA ILE A 134 -13.57 -4.77 8.14
C ILE A 134 -14.65 -3.71 8.33
N ILE A 135 -14.59 -2.63 7.55
CA ILE A 135 -15.61 -1.59 7.57
C ILE A 135 -16.65 -1.89 6.49
N GLU A 136 -17.77 -2.46 6.90
CA GLU A 136 -18.86 -2.85 6.00
C GLU A 136 -19.65 -1.62 5.50
N SER A 137 -19.98 -0.69 6.40
CA SER A 137 -20.70 0.53 6.05
C SER A 137 -20.27 1.71 6.91
N ILE A 138 -20.50 2.93 6.39
CA ILE A 138 -20.26 4.21 7.04
C ILE A 138 -21.53 5.04 6.94
N ASP A 139 -22.08 5.47 8.08
CA ASP A 139 -23.34 6.22 8.14
C ASP A 139 -24.50 5.54 7.37
N GLY A 140 -24.55 4.21 7.39
CA GLY A 140 -25.54 3.38 6.69
C GLY A 140 -25.28 3.17 5.20
N VAL A 141 -24.18 3.71 4.64
CA VAL A 141 -23.82 3.53 3.23
C VAL A 141 -22.75 2.42 3.13
N THR A 142 -23.03 1.38 2.32
CA THR A 142 -22.05 0.27 2.12
C THR A 142 -20.77 0.76 1.47
N THR A 143 -19.64 0.22 1.91
CA THR A 143 -18.31 0.57 1.39
C THR A 143 -17.85 -0.35 0.25
N ARG A 144 -18.62 -1.39 -0.05
CA ARG A 144 -18.23 -2.46 -0.98
C ARG A 144 -17.85 -1.93 -2.37
N GLU A 145 -18.69 -1.03 -2.91
CA GLU A 145 -18.51 -0.46 -4.26
C GLU A 145 -17.62 0.81 -4.28
N MET A 146 -17.06 1.20 -3.13
CA MET A 146 -16.27 2.42 -3.00
C MET A 146 -14.79 2.12 -3.15
N ASN A 147 -14.05 2.98 -3.87
CA ASN A 147 -12.60 3.02 -3.76
C ASN A 147 -12.17 3.70 -2.44
N LEU A 148 -10.91 3.56 -2.05
CA LEU A 148 -10.40 4.12 -0.79
C LEU A 148 -10.53 5.65 -0.70
N VAL A 149 -10.43 6.37 -1.82
CA VAL A 149 -10.60 7.83 -1.86
C VAL A 149 -12.01 8.22 -1.44
N GLN A 150 -13.02 7.49 -1.94
CA GLN A 150 -14.42 7.69 -1.57
C GLN A 150 -14.68 7.33 -0.11
N VAL A 151 -14.10 6.22 0.37
CA VAL A 151 -14.18 5.82 1.78
C VAL A 151 -13.62 6.92 2.69
N HIS A 152 -12.41 7.43 2.39
CA HIS A 152 -11.84 8.55 3.12
C HIS A 152 -12.68 9.82 3.01
N GLY A 153 -13.29 10.07 1.84
CA GLY A 153 -14.20 11.21 1.63
C GLY A 153 -15.41 11.18 2.58
N ILE A 154 -16.02 10.01 2.76
CA ILE A 154 -17.17 9.86 3.69
C ILE A 154 -16.70 9.91 5.14
N LEU A 155 -15.56 9.29 5.45
CA LEU A 155 -14.96 9.35 6.80
C LEU A 155 -14.55 10.76 7.21
N SER A 156 -14.36 11.67 6.24
CA SER A 156 -13.97 13.06 6.50
C SER A 156 -15.18 14.02 6.61
N ASN A 157 -16.38 13.61 6.20
CA ASN A 157 -17.56 14.46 6.12
C ASN A 157 -18.84 13.78 6.64
N PRO A 158 -19.73 14.51 7.31
CA PRO A 158 -19.59 15.91 7.70
C PRO A 158 -18.69 16.10 8.92
N VAL A 159 -17.92 17.17 8.90
CA VAL A 159 -17.06 17.56 10.05
C VAL A 159 -17.94 17.83 11.29
N GLY A 160 -17.45 17.42 12.45
CA GLY A 160 -18.16 17.62 13.74
C GLY A 160 -19.28 16.64 14.03
N LYS A 161 -19.67 15.78 13.07
CA LYS A 161 -20.59 14.67 13.30
C LYS A 161 -19.79 13.35 13.37
N PRO A 162 -19.94 12.54 14.42
CA PRO A 162 -19.29 11.23 14.48
C PRO A 162 -19.68 10.32 13.32
N ALA A 163 -18.79 9.44 12.89
CA ALA A 163 -19.07 8.38 11.92
C ALA A 163 -19.72 7.20 12.64
N ALA A 164 -20.85 6.72 12.15
CA ALA A 164 -21.42 5.45 12.54
C ALA A 164 -20.86 4.37 11.61
N LEU A 165 -20.06 3.47 12.15
CA LEU A 165 -19.41 2.39 11.40
C LEU A 165 -20.08 1.06 11.72
N SER A 166 -20.48 0.30 10.68
CA SER A 166 -20.73 -1.14 10.81
C SER A 166 -19.41 -1.85 10.54
N ILE A 167 -18.90 -2.56 11.53
CA ILE A 167 -17.61 -3.26 11.45
C ILE A 167 -17.79 -4.76 11.68
N ILE A 168 -17.12 -5.55 10.87
CA ILE A 168 -16.99 -6.99 11.09
C ILE A 168 -15.63 -7.21 11.73
N LYS A 169 -15.63 -7.61 12.99
CA LYS A 169 -14.41 -7.98 13.71
C LYS A 169 -13.94 -9.36 13.27
N SER A 170 -12.63 -9.53 13.13
CA SER A 170 -12.04 -10.83 12.87
C SER A 170 -12.61 -11.86 13.88
N ARG A 171 -13.08 -13.01 13.38
CA ARG A 171 -13.72 -14.10 14.16
C ARG A 171 -15.15 -13.83 14.68
N ARG A 172 -15.82 -12.76 14.26
CA ARG A 172 -17.26 -12.57 14.53
C ARG A 172 -18.01 -12.47 13.20
N ALA A 173 -19.05 -13.26 13.08
CA ALA A 173 -19.87 -13.26 11.87
C ALA A 173 -20.86 -12.07 11.81
N GLU A 174 -21.19 -11.51 12.97
CA GLU A 174 -22.17 -10.41 13.05
C GLU A 174 -21.45 -9.05 13.14
N PRO A 175 -21.91 -8.04 12.37
CA PRO A 175 -21.36 -6.70 12.45
C PRO A 175 -21.64 -6.01 13.77
N ASP A 176 -20.63 -5.38 14.34
CA ASP A 176 -20.77 -4.46 15.48
C ASP A 176 -20.93 -3.02 14.95
N THR A 177 -21.83 -2.24 15.55
CA THR A 177 -21.94 -0.81 15.25
C THR A 177 -21.15 0.00 16.28
N ILE A 178 -20.19 0.79 15.80
CA ILE A 178 -19.43 1.71 16.63
C ILE A 178 -19.54 3.15 16.13
N THR A 179 -19.40 4.09 17.04
CA THR A 179 -19.42 5.52 16.73
C THR A 179 -18.03 6.11 16.94
N VAL A 180 -17.46 6.71 15.87
CA VAL A 180 -16.09 7.23 15.87
C VAL A 180 -16.11 8.74 15.56
N PRO A 181 -15.58 9.60 16.44
CA PRO A 181 -15.46 11.03 16.15
C PRO A 181 -14.60 11.30 14.90
N ARG A 182 -15.04 12.27 14.10
CA ARG A 182 -14.26 12.80 12.97
C ARG A 182 -13.43 13.99 13.44
N GLU A 183 -12.12 13.76 13.61
CA GLU A 183 -11.19 14.74 14.18
C GLU A 183 -9.93 14.84 13.34
N ILE A 184 -9.22 15.96 13.46
CA ILE A 184 -7.86 16.06 12.94
C ILE A 184 -6.93 15.29 13.90
N THR A 185 -6.35 14.21 13.41
CA THR A 185 -5.42 13.38 14.18
C THR A 185 -4.03 14.00 14.13
N GLN A 186 -3.32 14.03 15.26
CA GLN A 186 -1.94 14.51 15.29
C GLN A 186 -0.96 13.38 14.91
N PRO A 187 0.14 13.69 14.18
CA PRO A 187 1.20 12.73 13.94
C PRO A 187 1.74 12.17 15.26
N PRO A 188 1.78 10.84 15.44
CA PRO A 188 2.23 10.26 16.69
C PRO A 188 3.73 10.54 16.94
N ALA A 189 4.11 10.74 18.20
CA ALA A 189 5.51 10.80 18.59
C ALA A 189 6.18 9.44 18.46
N ILE A 190 7.48 9.40 18.23
CA ILE A 190 8.27 8.19 18.40
C ILE A 190 8.41 7.88 19.91
N ASP A 191 8.42 6.59 20.25
CA ASP A 191 8.68 6.16 21.63
C ASP A 191 10.11 5.60 21.70
N THR A 192 10.92 6.15 22.60
CA THR A 192 12.30 5.71 22.77
C THR A 192 12.64 5.52 24.22
N LYS A 193 13.32 4.43 24.53
CA LYS A 193 13.79 4.12 25.88
C LYS A 193 15.05 3.26 25.85
N MET A 194 15.82 3.35 26.93
CA MET A 194 16.88 2.39 27.23
C MET A 194 16.25 1.16 27.89
N LEU A 195 16.39 0.01 27.27
CA LEU A 195 16.06 -1.28 27.90
C LEU A 195 17.24 -1.78 28.72
N GLU A 196 17.00 -2.88 29.46
CA GLU A 196 18.08 -3.61 30.11
C GLU A 196 19.15 -4.03 29.09
N ASN A 197 20.38 -4.25 29.56
CA ASN A 197 21.55 -4.64 28.75
C ASN A 197 21.96 -3.59 27.68
N ASN A 198 21.73 -2.31 27.97
CA ASN A 198 22.14 -1.19 27.11
C ASN A 198 21.55 -1.26 25.69
N ILE A 199 20.32 -1.73 25.54
CA ILE A 199 19.63 -1.80 24.27
C ILE A 199 18.79 -0.54 24.09
N ALA A 200 19.03 0.21 23.02
CA ALA A 200 18.16 1.30 22.62
C ALA A 200 16.88 0.74 21.96
N TYR A 201 15.73 0.99 22.53
CA TYR A 201 14.43 0.70 21.90
C TYR A 201 13.91 1.97 21.23
N VAL A 202 13.51 1.84 19.96
CA VAL A 202 12.94 2.91 19.16
C VAL A 202 11.70 2.40 18.45
N LYS A 203 10.53 2.90 18.83
CA LYS A 203 9.26 2.60 18.15
C LYS A 203 8.85 3.78 17.28
N VAL A 204 8.58 3.50 16.01
CA VAL A 204 8.16 4.49 15.01
C VAL A 204 6.73 4.18 14.59
N PRO A 205 5.70 4.80 15.18
CA PRO A 205 4.31 4.43 14.89
C PRO A 205 3.83 4.84 13.49
N TYR A 206 4.48 5.86 12.89
CA TYR A 206 4.14 6.35 11.55
C TYR A 206 5.34 7.11 10.95
N LEU A 207 5.63 6.89 9.68
CA LEU A 207 6.74 7.53 8.97
C LEU A 207 6.28 8.83 8.27
N ALA A 208 5.84 9.83 9.05
CA ALA A 208 5.56 11.16 8.53
C ALA A 208 6.86 11.91 8.17
N ALA A 209 6.74 12.94 7.33
CA ALA A 209 7.86 13.81 6.98
C ALA A 209 8.58 14.36 8.23
N GLY A 210 9.91 14.24 8.27
CA GLY A 210 10.77 14.66 9.38
C GLY A 210 10.93 13.63 10.51
N LYS A 211 10.26 12.47 10.46
CA LYS A 211 10.36 11.44 11.51
C LYS A 211 11.74 10.81 11.57
N THR A 212 12.41 10.62 10.45
CA THR A 212 13.79 10.11 10.44
C THR A 212 14.76 11.02 11.17
N ALA A 213 14.61 12.34 11.02
CA ALA A 213 15.44 13.30 11.77
C ALA A 213 15.15 13.22 13.28
N GLU A 214 13.90 12.98 13.67
CA GLU A 214 13.51 12.77 15.06
C GLU A 214 14.13 11.48 15.62
N VAL A 215 14.05 10.36 14.86
CA VAL A 215 14.70 9.08 15.20
C VAL A 215 16.20 9.26 15.35
N ARG A 216 16.86 9.89 14.38
CA ARG A 216 18.31 10.18 14.43
C ARG A 216 18.69 10.87 15.74
N ARG A 217 17.99 11.95 16.08
CA ARG A 217 18.29 12.73 17.30
C ARG A 217 18.12 11.91 18.58
N GLN A 218 17.01 11.16 18.68
CA GLN A 218 16.70 10.41 19.90
C GLN A 218 17.58 9.15 20.04
N LEU A 219 17.83 8.44 18.93
CA LEU A 219 18.72 7.28 18.93
C LEU A 219 20.17 7.69 19.23
N ASP A 220 20.68 8.80 18.66
CA ASP A 220 22.01 9.34 18.96
C ASP A 220 22.15 9.66 20.46
N ALA A 221 21.10 10.21 21.07
CA ALA A 221 21.11 10.47 22.52
C ALA A 221 21.17 9.17 23.35
N LEU A 222 20.52 8.07 22.91
CA LEU A 222 20.63 6.78 23.59
C LEU A 222 22.01 6.13 23.38
N LEU A 223 22.58 6.22 22.19
CA LEU A 223 23.94 5.74 21.88
C LEU A 223 24.98 6.47 22.75
N LYS A 224 24.86 7.79 22.90
CA LYS A 224 25.73 8.59 23.80
C LYS A 224 25.54 8.25 25.27
N LYS A 225 24.39 7.71 25.66
CA LYS A 225 24.14 7.21 27.03
C LYS A 225 24.63 5.78 27.24
N GLY A 226 25.27 5.16 26.23
CA GLY A 226 25.89 3.84 26.33
C GLY A 226 25.06 2.71 25.73
N ALA A 227 24.08 3.00 24.87
CA ALA A 227 23.41 1.92 24.13
C ALA A 227 24.41 1.25 23.17
N THR A 228 24.46 -0.08 23.22
CA THR A 228 25.34 -0.91 22.39
C THR A 228 24.59 -1.62 21.27
N ASP A 229 23.29 -1.79 21.40
CA ASP A 229 22.41 -2.51 20.51
C ASP A 229 21.12 -1.74 20.29
N VAL A 230 20.38 -2.03 19.21
CA VAL A 230 19.16 -1.31 18.83
C VAL A 230 18.03 -2.30 18.54
N VAL A 231 16.86 -2.04 19.12
CA VAL A 231 15.58 -2.60 18.68
C VAL A 231 14.80 -1.51 17.98
N LEU A 232 14.54 -1.66 16.68
CA LEU A 232 13.69 -0.80 15.88
C LEU A 232 12.31 -1.45 15.77
N ASP A 233 11.31 -0.90 16.45
CA ASP A 233 9.94 -1.45 16.43
C ASP A 233 9.08 -0.74 15.37
N LEU A 234 8.80 -1.48 14.30
CA LEU A 234 7.93 -1.09 13.18
C LEU A 234 6.58 -1.81 13.20
N ARG A 235 6.24 -2.49 14.30
CA ARG A 235 4.92 -3.13 14.44
C ARG A 235 3.83 -2.05 14.47
N TYR A 236 2.77 -2.30 13.71
CA TYR A 236 1.64 -1.37 13.52
C TYR A 236 2.01 -0.08 12.79
N THR A 237 3.18 -0.02 12.16
CA THR A 237 3.62 1.11 11.34
C THR A 237 3.13 0.88 9.91
N ALA A 238 2.09 1.61 9.51
CA ALA A 238 1.50 1.49 8.19
C ALA A 238 1.45 2.84 7.47
N GLY A 239 1.65 2.84 6.16
CA GLY A 239 1.74 4.05 5.35
C GLY A 239 2.99 4.89 5.65
N GLY A 240 2.90 6.18 5.36
CA GLY A 240 4.00 7.11 5.55
C GLY A 240 4.67 7.54 4.25
N ASP A 241 5.78 8.25 4.36
CA ASP A 241 6.57 8.74 3.25
C ASP A 241 7.72 7.76 2.93
N ASP A 242 7.76 7.27 1.70
CA ASP A 242 8.79 6.33 1.24
C ASP A 242 10.20 6.93 1.30
N LYS A 243 10.34 8.26 1.16
CA LYS A 243 11.63 8.94 1.34
C LYS A 243 12.11 8.88 2.78
N GLU A 244 11.19 9.01 3.75
CA GLU A 244 11.52 8.82 5.16
C GLU A 244 11.97 7.37 5.44
N ALA A 245 11.35 6.38 4.77
CA ALA A 245 11.77 4.99 4.89
C ALA A 245 13.20 4.78 4.37
N VAL A 246 13.52 5.32 3.20
CA VAL A 246 14.87 5.26 2.63
C VAL A 246 15.89 5.92 3.57
N GLN A 247 15.58 7.11 4.10
CA GLN A 247 16.43 7.81 5.06
C GLN A 247 16.57 7.03 6.38
N LEU A 248 15.49 6.43 6.89
CA LEU A 248 15.53 5.65 8.13
C LEU A 248 16.40 4.40 7.98
N ALA A 249 16.28 3.68 6.86
CA ALA A 249 17.14 2.54 6.56
C ALA A 249 18.63 2.97 6.49
N ASN A 250 18.90 4.15 5.90
CA ASN A 250 20.25 4.68 5.78
C ASN A 250 20.89 5.06 7.14
N LEU A 251 20.12 5.23 8.22
CA LEU A 251 20.71 5.40 9.55
C LEU A 251 21.52 4.16 10.00
N PHE A 252 21.23 3.02 9.41
CA PHE A 252 21.83 1.73 9.77
C PHE A 252 22.71 1.12 8.67
N LEU A 253 22.65 1.64 7.44
CA LEU A 253 23.38 1.13 6.28
C LEU A 253 24.40 2.17 5.79
N ASP A 254 25.65 1.76 5.60
CA ASP A 254 26.72 2.59 5.04
C ASP A 254 26.88 2.43 3.53
N SER A 255 26.32 1.38 2.97
CA SER A 255 26.39 1.03 1.55
C SER A 255 25.29 0.01 1.19
N GLY A 256 25.16 -0.28 -0.09
CA GLY A 256 24.21 -1.25 -0.60
C GLY A 256 22.90 -0.62 -1.09
N THR A 257 22.07 -1.43 -1.70
CA THR A 257 20.72 -1.03 -2.15
C THR A 257 19.76 -1.04 -0.96
N ILE A 258 18.94 -0.01 -0.83
CA ILE A 258 17.86 0.05 0.17
C ILE A 258 16.58 -0.54 -0.45
N ALA A 259 16.23 -0.10 -1.64
CA ALA A 259 15.10 -0.59 -2.42
C ALA A 259 15.28 -0.14 -3.88
N TYR A 260 14.45 -0.65 -4.77
CA TYR A 260 14.28 0.00 -6.06
C TYR A 260 12.81 0.00 -6.46
N LEU A 261 12.46 1.00 -7.28
CA LEU A 261 11.15 1.21 -7.85
C LEU A 261 11.20 0.89 -9.33
N GLN A 262 10.25 0.12 -9.85
CA GLN A 262 10.19 -0.25 -11.26
C GLN A 262 8.76 -0.52 -11.70
N GLY A 263 8.44 -0.19 -12.96
CA GLY A 263 7.17 -0.50 -13.60
C GLY A 263 7.35 -0.72 -15.09
N GLN A 264 6.29 -1.13 -15.79
CA GLN A 264 6.34 -1.41 -17.24
C GLN A 264 6.87 -0.22 -18.05
N LYS A 265 6.42 0.99 -17.77
CA LYS A 265 6.85 2.24 -18.40
C LYS A 265 7.54 3.19 -17.42
N PHE A 266 7.76 2.73 -16.20
CA PHE A 266 8.49 3.45 -15.18
C PHE A 266 9.93 2.91 -15.14
N PRO A 267 10.94 3.75 -15.44
CA PRO A 267 12.32 3.30 -15.43
C PRO A 267 12.72 2.87 -14.03
N LYS A 268 13.64 1.90 -13.95
CA LYS A 268 14.17 1.45 -12.66
C LYS A 268 14.87 2.62 -11.95
N GLU A 269 14.37 2.97 -10.77
CA GLU A 269 14.96 3.94 -9.86
C GLU A 269 15.50 3.18 -8.64
N THR A 270 16.78 3.29 -8.36
CA THR A 270 17.44 2.56 -7.27
C THR A 270 17.80 3.52 -6.15
N PHE A 271 17.37 3.19 -4.94
CA PHE A 271 17.73 3.90 -3.72
C PHE A 271 18.89 3.16 -3.04
N THR A 272 20.02 3.85 -2.88
CA THR A 272 21.24 3.29 -2.28
C THR A 272 21.59 4.01 -0.99
N ALA A 273 22.17 3.26 -0.07
CA ALA A 273 22.69 3.83 1.17
C ALA A 273 23.91 4.69 0.91
N ASN A 274 24.04 5.73 1.71
CA ASN A 274 25.18 6.66 1.70
C ASN A 274 25.86 6.64 3.08
N ALA A 275 27.15 6.41 3.11
CA ALA A 275 27.93 6.32 4.34
C ALA A 275 27.90 7.60 5.18
N THR A 276 27.67 8.78 4.57
CA THR A 276 27.56 10.06 5.33
C THR A 276 26.31 10.13 6.18
N ASP A 277 25.29 9.37 5.85
CA ASP A 277 24.00 9.35 6.55
C ASP A 277 23.90 8.24 7.59
N LEU A 278 24.89 7.36 7.65
CA LEU A 278 24.99 6.33 8.68
C LEU A 278 25.03 6.97 10.07
N LEU A 279 24.17 6.48 10.96
CA LEU A 279 24.18 6.89 12.36
C LEU A 279 24.95 5.88 13.23
N THR A 280 24.72 4.59 13.03
CA THR A 280 25.30 3.56 13.88
C THR A 280 25.55 2.23 13.17
N LYS A 281 26.62 1.56 13.58
CA LYS A 281 26.92 0.15 13.24
C LYS A 281 26.54 -0.83 14.36
N ALA A 282 25.92 -0.35 15.43
CA ALA A 282 25.44 -1.21 16.51
C ALA A 282 24.52 -2.32 15.97
N PRO A 283 24.57 -3.54 16.50
CA PRO A 283 23.63 -4.61 16.13
C PRO A 283 22.19 -4.11 16.18
N VAL A 284 21.36 -4.49 15.19
CA VAL A 284 19.97 -4.07 15.12
C VAL A 284 19.03 -5.25 14.92
N ALA A 285 17.93 -5.27 15.65
CA ALA A 285 16.79 -6.14 15.42
C ALA A 285 15.56 -5.29 15.09
N VAL A 286 14.85 -5.63 14.02
CA VAL A 286 13.66 -4.93 13.56
C VAL A 286 12.44 -5.76 13.91
N LEU A 287 11.50 -5.20 14.68
CA LEU A 287 10.23 -5.86 14.98
C LEU A 287 9.19 -5.49 13.92
N VAL A 288 8.52 -6.51 13.40
CA VAL A 288 7.47 -6.38 12.38
C VAL A 288 6.26 -7.24 12.71
N ASN A 289 5.10 -6.84 12.19
CA ASN A 289 3.88 -7.66 12.25
C ASN A 289 3.03 -7.46 10.99
N GLN A 290 1.87 -8.11 10.92
CA GLN A 290 0.96 -8.03 9.79
C GLN A 290 0.41 -6.62 9.53
N ALA A 291 0.47 -5.72 10.51
CA ALA A 291 0.11 -4.31 10.37
C ALA A 291 1.32 -3.41 10.04
N THR A 292 2.50 -3.99 9.79
CA THR A 292 3.64 -3.28 9.20
C THR A 292 3.41 -3.20 7.69
N ALA A 293 3.27 -1.99 7.13
CA ALA A 293 2.87 -1.81 5.73
C ALA A 293 3.53 -0.60 5.07
N GLY A 294 3.78 -0.68 3.75
CA GLY A 294 4.29 0.42 2.94
C GLY A 294 5.71 0.84 3.29
N ALA A 295 5.90 2.10 3.64
CA ALA A 295 7.20 2.68 3.96
C ALA A 295 8.01 1.85 4.99
N ALA A 296 7.34 1.28 6.00
CA ALA A 296 7.99 0.45 7.01
C ALA A 296 8.54 -0.89 6.44
N GLU A 297 7.91 -1.42 5.39
CA GLU A 297 8.38 -2.64 4.72
C GLU A 297 9.69 -2.40 3.95
N ILE A 298 9.86 -1.20 3.37
CA ILE A 298 11.13 -0.80 2.74
C ILE A 298 12.28 -0.85 3.75
N VAL A 299 12.06 -0.36 4.97
CA VAL A 299 13.08 -0.37 6.05
C VAL A 299 13.40 -1.81 6.45
N ALA A 300 12.38 -2.63 6.70
CA ALA A 300 12.58 -4.02 7.12
C ALA A 300 13.34 -4.83 6.06
N ALA A 301 12.93 -4.72 4.78
CA ALA A 301 13.60 -5.38 3.67
C ALA A 301 15.05 -4.93 3.50
N ALA A 302 15.32 -3.62 3.61
CA ALA A 302 16.66 -3.09 3.48
C ALA A 302 17.62 -3.64 4.56
N ILE A 303 17.15 -3.73 5.81
CA ILE A 303 17.96 -4.28 6.91
C ILE A 303 18.19 -5.79 6.74
N GLU A 304 17.17 -6.53 6.32
CA GLU A 304 17.24 -7.99 6.13
C GLU A 304 18.16 -8.37 4.96
N ASP A 305 17.88 -7.84 3.78
CA ASP A 305 18.58 -8.24 2.54
C ASP A 305 20.04 -7.79 2.51
N ASN A 306 20.39 -6.69 3.18
CA ASN A 306 21.80 -6.30 3.36
C ASN A 306 22.49 -7.01 4.54
N HIS A 307 21.82 -7.99 5.17
CA HIS A 307 22.34 -8.73 6.33
C HIS A 307 22.81 -7.83 7.48
N ARG A 308 22.19 -6.65 7.59
CA ARG A 308 22.57 -5.64 8.58
C ARG A 308 22.01 -5.96 9.97
N GLY A 309 20.93 -6.67 10.04
CA GLY A 309 20.25 -7.05 11.27
C GLY A 309 19.23 -8.16 11.04
N GLN A 310 18.49 -8.48 12.09
CA GLN A 310 17.47 -9.52 12.05
C GLN A 310 16.09 -8.87 12.04
N VAL A 311 15.19 -9.36 11.19
CA VAL A 311 13.78 -9.02 11.19
C VAL A 311 13.04 -10.08 12.01
N VAL A 312 12.34 -9.67 13.05
CA VAL A 312 11.70 -10.53 14.05
C VAL A 312 10.22 -10.24 14.11
N GLY A 313 9.40 -11.27 14.04
CA GLY A 313 7.93 -11.11 14.12
C GLY A 313 7.18 -12.05 13.21
N VAL A 314 6.16 -11.54 12.53
CA VAL A 314 5.41 -12.28 11.51
C VAL A 314 5.43 -11.51 10.19
N LYS A 315 5.03 -12.19 9.11
CA LYS A 315 5.00 -11.60 7.75
C LYS A 315 4.24 -10.28 7.73
N THR A 316 4.78 -9.29 7.05
CA THR A 316 4.20 -7.95 6.92
C THR A 316 3.04 -7.92 5.90
N PHE A 317 2.37 -6.79 5.77
CA PHE A 317 1.15 -6.65 4.97
C PHE A 317 1.39 -6.82 3.46
N GLY A 318 2.42 -6.20 2.90
CA GLY A 318 2.70 -6.24 1.48
C GLY A 318 2.09 -5.09 0.68
N SER A 319 2.30 -3.85 1.10
CA SER A 319 1.90 -2.64 0.39
C SER A 319 3.10 -1.98 -0.28
N GLY A 320 3.25 -2.14 -1.59
CA GLY A 320 4.45 -1.68 -2.30
C GLY A 320 4.19 -1.06 -3.67
N SER A 321 2.94 -0.71 -4.03
CA SER A 321 2.64 -0.06 -5.29
C SER A 321 2.69 1.46 -5.19
N VAL A 322 3.18 2.10 -6.25
CA VAL A 322 3.13 3.55 -6.43
C VAL A 322 2.06 3.88 -7.44
N GLN A 323 1.09 4.66 -7.00
CA GLN A 323 -0.05 5.07 -7.83
C GLN A 323 0.17 6.43 -8.46
N LYS A 324 -0.38 6.60 -9.67
CA LYS A 324 -0.39 7.86 -10.41
C LYS A 324 -1.83 8.27 -10.71
N LEU A 325 -2.14 9.53 -10.47
CA LEU A 325 -3.39 10.16 -10.88
C LEU A 325 -3.27 10.60 -12.35
N ILE A 326 -4.10 10.05 -13.22
CA ILE A 326 -4.18 10.38 -14.64
C ILE A 326 -5.51 11.08 -14.87
N SER A 327 -5.47 12.40 -15.13
CA SER A 327 -6.67 13.22 -15.35
C SER A 327 -7.31 12.91 -16.71
N LEU A 328 -8.64 12.96 -16.73
CA LEU A 328 -9.47 12.86 -17.93
C LEU A 328 -10.09 14.22 -18.26
N ASP A 329 -10.61 14.38 -19.49
CA ASP A 329 -11.06 15.66 -20.01
C ASP A 329 -12.32 16.20 -19.32
N ASP A 330 -13.11 15.32 -18.70
CA ASP A 330 -14.32 15.68 -17.94
C ASP A 330 -14.05 16.07 -16.46
N GLY A 331 -12.77 16.15 -16.07
CA GLY A 331 -12.33 16.46 -14.72
C GLY A 331 -12.28 15.24 -13.78
N SER A 332 -12.71 14.07 -14.24
CA SER A 332 -12.49 12.79 -13.56
C SER A 332 -11.01 12.34 -13.71
N ALA A 333 -10.64 11.24 -13.07
CA ALA A 333 -9.28 10.70 -13.20
C ALA A 333 -9.24 9.20 -12.95
N LEU A 334 -8.17 8.59 -13.46
CA LEU A 334 -7.77 7.23 -13.10
C LEU A 334 -6.66 7.31 -12.05
N LEU A 335 -6.79 6.56 -10.98
CA LEU A 335 -5.72 6.29 -10.02
C LEU A 335 -5.22 4.88 -10.32
N VAL A 336 -3.99 4.74 -10.83
CA VAL A 336 -3.46 3.44 -11.27
C VAL A 336 -2.05 3.22 -10.76
N SER A 337 -1.73 1.97 -10.43
CA SER A 337 -0.38 1.55 -10.04
C SER A 337 0.54 1.57 -11.25
N VAL A 338 1.56 2.44 -11.24
CA VAL A 338 2.49 2.62 -12.35
C VAL A 338 3.85 1.99 -12.08
N ALA A 339 4.18 1.74 -10.83
CA ALA A 339 5.42 1.11 -10.40
C ALA A 339 5.21 0.36 -9.07
N LYS A 340 6.14 -0.55 -8.76
CA LYS A 340 6.20 -1.28 -7.49
C LYS A 340 7.58 -1.14 -6.86
N TYR A 341 7.60 -1.17 -5.54
CA TYR A 341 8.83 -1.31 -4.77
C TYR A 341 9.28 -2.75 -4.72
N PHE A 342 10.57 -2.92 -4.92
CA PHE A 342 11.29 -4.18 -4.81
C PHE A 342 12.30 -4.09 -3.68
N THR A 343 12.50 -5.21 -3.00
CA THR A 343 13.56 -5.35 -2.00
C THR A 343 14.93 -5.34 -2.67
N PRO A 344 16.02 -5.15 -1.94
CA PRO A 344 17.38 -5.23 -2.50
C PRO A 344 17.64 -6.54 -3.25
N SER A 345 17.10 -7.66 -2.79
CA SER A 345 17.24 -9.00 -3.42
C SER A 345 16.38 -9.18 -4.67
N GLY A 346 15.50 -8.26 -4.98
CA GLY A 346 14.67 -8.28 -6.19
C GLY A 346 13.27 -8.84 -6.01
N LYS A 347 12.83 -9.07 -4.79
CA LYS A 347 11.46 -9.50 -4.49
C LYS A 347 10.51 -8.30 -4.53
N GLU A 348 9.32 -8.46 -5.13
CA GLU A 348 8.25 -7.46 -5.02
C GLU A 348 7.75 -7.39 -3.57
N ILE A 349 7.61 -6.16 -3.01
CA ILE A 349 6.97 -5.97 -1.69
C ILE A 349 5.47 -6.29 -1.81
N GLN A 350 4.87 -5.93 -2.93
CA GLN A 350 3.46 -6.22 -3.25
C GLN A 350 3.41 -7.12 -4.49
N ASP A 351 3.21 -8.41 -4.27
CA ASP A 351 3.04 -9.40 -5.32
C ASP A 351 1.60 -9.44 -5.84
N VAL A 352 1.39 -10.09 -6.98
CA VAL A 352 0.06 -10.41 -7.51
C VAL A 352 -0.64 -11.43 -6.60
N ASP A 353 0.13 -12.40 -6.08
CA ASP A 353 -0.35 -13.33 -5.07
C ASP A 353 -0.16 -12.73 -3.67
N PRO A 354 -1.24 -12.50 -2.91
CA PRO A 354 -1.16 -11.99 -1.54
C PRO A 354 -0.30 -12.89 -0.61
N GLN A 355 -0.21 -14.19 -0.93
CA GLN A 355 0.64 -15.13 -0.17
C GLN A 355 2.13 -14.81 -0.29
N ASP A 356 2.54 -14.24 -1.42
CA ASP A 356 3.92 -13.86 -1.68
C ASP A 356 4.21 -12.40 -1.35
N SER A 357 3.18 -11.58 -1.13
CA SER A 357 3.31 -10.18 -0.70
C SER A 357 3.91 -10.08 0.71
N GLY A 358 4.56 -8.96 0.98
CA GLY A 358 5.14 -8.62 2.28
C GLY A 358 6.54 -9.21 2.53
N ILE A 359 7.12 -8.77 3.63
CA ILE A 359 8.43 -9.20 4.09
C ILE A 359 8.26 -10.35 5.06
N LYS A 360 8.90 -11.49 4.77
CA LYS A 360 8.96 -12.63 5.68
C LYS A 360 10.10 -12.39 6.66
N PRO A 361 9.85 -12.38 7.98
CA PRO A 361 10.91 -12.10 8.94
C PRO A 361 11.97 -13.20 8.94
N THR A 362 13.21 -12.83 9.22
CA THR A 362 14.32 -13.78 9.41
C THR A 362 14.06 -14.72 10.58
N VAL A 363 13.39 -14.20 11.63
CA VAL A 363 12.99 -14.94 12.81
C VAL A 363 11.48 -14.82 12.99
N GLU A 364 10.77 -15.87 12.56
CA GLU A 364 9.31 -15.90 12.72
C GLU A 364 8.95 -16.21 14.17
N ILE A 365 8.15 -15.32 14.77
CA ILE A 365 7.59 -15.52 16.11
C ILE A 365 6.25 -14.79 16.24
N ARG A 366 5.24 -15.52 16.66
CA ARG A 366 3.89 -15.00 16.91
C ARG A 366 3.78 -14.46 18.32
N GLN A 367 3.02 -13.39 18.50
CA GLN A 367 2.81 -12.77 19.81
C GLN A 367 1.99 -13.68 20.73
N THR A 368 0.94 -14.29 20.20
CA THR A 368 0.07 -15.22 20.93
C THR A 368 -0.15 -16.51 20.15
N MET A 369 -0.57 -17.57 20.86
CA MET A 369 -0.98 -18.85 20.23
C MET A 369 -2.27 -18.70 19.39
N GLU A 370 -3.04 -17.62 19.58
CA GLU A 370 -4.28 -17.34 18.87
C GLU A 370 -4.05 -16.68 17.49
N GLU A 371 -2.81 -16.29 17.16
CA GLU A 371 -2.41 -15.86 15.80
C GLU A 371 -2.30 -17.04 14.81
N THR A 372 -2.65 -18.26 15.20
CA THR A 372 -2.77 -19.42 14.31
C THR A 372 -4.09 -19.32 13.54
N VAL A 373 -4.13 -18.51 12.49
CA VAL A 373 -5.14 -18.64 11.44
C VAL A 373 -4.60 -19.67 10.45
N GLU A 374 -5.41 -20.68 10.14
CA GLU A 374 -5.10 -21.66 9.11
C GLU A 374 -4.84 -20.96 7.77
N PRO A 375 -4.00 -21.52 6.89
CA PRO A 375 -3.57 -20.85 5.64
C PRO A 375 -4.67 -20.47 4.65
N ASP A 376 -5.88 -21.00 4.81
CA ASP A 376 -7.00 -20.75 3.89
C ASP A 376 -7.73 -19.40 4.11
N ASP A 377 -7.51 -18.73 5.27
CA ASP A 377 -8.16 -17.45 5.60
C ASP A 377 -7.21 -16.24 5.52
N GLN A 378 -6.26 -16.25 4.60
CA GLN A 378 -5.15 -15.29 4.52
C GLN A 378 -5.56 -13.85 4.15
N ASP A 379 -6.81 -13.61 3.81
CA ASP A 379 -7.31 -12.27 3.47
C ASP A 379 -7.81 -11.47 4.70
N VAL A 380 -7.81 -12.06 5.90
CA VAL A 380 -8.25 -11.42 7.12
C VAL A 380 -7.07 -11.24 8.06
N LEU A 381 -6.74 -9.99 8.39
CA LEU A 381 -5.75 -9.70 9.44
C LEU A 381 -6.27 -10.25 10.78
N PRO A 382 -5.45 -10.99 11.54
CA PRO A 382 -5.87 -11.43 12.86
C PRO A 382 -6.12 -10.23 13.78
N PRO A 383 -7.08 -10.32 14.70
CA PRO A 383 -7.38 -9.23 15.60
C PRO A 383 -6.15 -8.91 16.47
N ALA A 384 -5.77 -7.64 16.49
CA ALA A 384 -4.93 -7.14 17.55
C ALA A 384 -5.80 -7.10 18.81
N LYS A 385 -5.45 -7.85 19.85
CA LYS A 385 -6.09 -7.67 21.16
C LYS A 385 -5.81 -6.25 21.64
N ASP A 386 -6.87 -5.56 22.04
CA ASP A 386 -6.76 -4.30 22.75
C ASP A 386 -5.89 -4.50 23.98
N GLN A 387 -4.82 -3.73 24.05
CA GLN A 387 -3.87 -3.53 25.14
C GLN A 387 -3.16 -4.79 25.68
N PRO A 388 -1.89 -4.70 25.98
CA PRO A 388 -1.19 -5.77 26.67
C PRO A 388 -1.78 -5.90 28.08
N THR A 389 -2.70 -6.84 28.27
CA THR A 389 -2.66 -7.55 29.55
C THR A 389 -1.20 -7.92 29.74
N LYS A 390 -0.67 -7.99 30.94
CA LYS A 390 0.74 -8.35 31.28
C LYS A 390 1.28 -9.61 30.57
N GLU A 391 0.84 -9.88 29.36
CA GLU A 391 1.41 -10.89 28.47
C GLU A 391 2.77 -10.40 28.01
N GLU A 392 3.73 -11.22 28.26
CA GLU A 392 5.12 -11.03 27.90
C GLU A 392 5.25 -10.75 26.40
N ASP A 393 5.88 -9.63 26.00
CA ASP A 393 6.11 -9.30 24.59
C ASP A 393 7.15 -10.27 24.00
N ARG A 394 6.66 -11.42 23.53
CA ARG A 394 7.46 -12.52 23.01
C ARG A 394 8.36 -12.10 21.86
N GLN A 395 7.88 -11.21 20.98
CA GLN A 395 8.64 -10.70 19.84
C GLN A 395 9.78 -9.80 20.31
N LEU A 396 9.51 -8.87 21.23
CA LEU A 396 10.53 -8.02 21.84
C LEU A 396 11.56 -8.85 22.62
N ASN A 397 11.13 -9.79 23.43
CA ASN A 397 12.02 -10.65 24.19
C ASN A 397 12.93 -11.46 23.27
N ARG A 398 12.37 -11.98 22.17
CA ARG A 398 13.15 -12.71 21.16
C ARG A 398 14.19 -11.83 20.48
N ALA A 399 13.83 -10.59 20.14
CA ALA A 399 14.79 -9.63 19.57
C ALA A 399 15.94 -9.34 20.56
N ILE A 400 15.63 -9.15 21.84
CA ILE A 400 16.64 -8.95 22.89
C ILE A 400 17.56 -10.17 23.04
N GLU A 401 17.01 -11.38 23.02
CA GLU A 401 17.82 -12.61 23.07
C GLU A 401 18.79 -12.74 21.90
N ILE A 402 18.34 -12.41 20.68
CA ILE A 402 19.17 -12.47 19.47
C ILE A 402 20.30 -11.44 19.53
N LEU A 403 20.03 -10.24 20.00
CA LEU A 403 21.05 -9.20 20.16
C LEU A 403 22.11 -9.61 21.19
N LYS A 404 21.73 -10.29 22.28
CA LYS A 404 22.68 -10.81 23.28
C LYS A 404 23.51 -12.00 22.81
N ASP A 405 22.93 -12.85 21.96
CA ASP A 405 23.58 -14.07 21.47
C ASP A 405 23.15 -14.39 20.02
N PRO A 406 23.90 -13.87 19.04
CA PRO A 406 23.60 -14.10 17.63
C PRO A 406 23.61 -15.58 17.22
N SER A 407 24.23 -16.48 17.99
CA SER A 407 24.23 -17.93 17.70
C SER A 407 22.85 -18.58 17.83
N LYS A 408 21.95 -17.96 18.59
CA LYS A 408 20.56 -18.43 18.77
C LYS A 408 19.67 -18.29 17.54
N ILE A 409 20.11 -17.57 16.49
CA ILE A 409 19.40 -17.46 15.21
C ILE A 409 19.24 -18.82 14.54
N SER A 410 20.25 -19.68 14.65
CA SER A 410 20.29 -21.01 14.01
C SER A 410 19.33 -22.04 14.63
N ALA A 411 18.90 -21.84 15.86
CA ALA A 411 18.05 -22.81 16.58
C ALA A 411 16.60 -22.84 16.07
N THR A 412 16.11 -21.75 15.48
CA THR A 412 14.72 -21.61 15.01
C THR A 412 14.51 -22.28 13.65
N LYS A 413 15.54 -22.37 12.79
CA LYS A 413 15.44 -23.06 11.47
C LYS A 413 15.32 -24.59 11.57
N LYS A 414 15.56 -25.20 12.75
CA LYS A 414 15.46 -26.66 12.98
C LYS A 414 14.12 -27.11 13.59
N ALA A 415 13.24 -26.17 13.96
CA ALA A 415 11.98 -26.46 14.66
C ALA A 415 10.72 -26.09 13.84
N ALA A 416 10.89 -25.75 12.54
CA ALA A 416 9.79 -25.46 11.61
C ALA A 416 9.66 -26.56 10.55
#